data_dee24d1d0fcb0e5998a60ebee894db6f
#
_entry.id   dee24d1d0fcb0e5998a60ebee894db6f
#
_cell.length_a   1.000
_cell.length_b   1.000
_cell.length_c   1.000
_cell.angle_alpha   90.00
_cell.angle_beta   90.00
_cell.angle_gamma   90.00
#
_symmetry.space_group_name_H-M   'P 1'
#
loop_
_entity.id
_entity.type
_entity.pdbx_description
1 polymer ?
#
loop_
_entity_poly.entity_id
_entity_poly.type
_entity_poly.pdbx_seq_one_letter_code
_entity_poly.pdbx_strand_id
1 'polypeptide(L)'
;MTYVFDTSPFSALIRNFYRGRFPSLWDRFDSLVASGAITSTREVRRELEDFGFEEHKRWLRLNGDLFAAPTAEEARFVRRIFEVSHFQSTIELKKILKGGRNADPFVIARASAVGGVVVTLEQPKPNSSSSPDICEHFDVDVTNLERFMEAEGWRF
;
A
#
# COMPACT_ATOMS: atom_id res chain seq x y z
N MET A 1 -6.17 15.05 -1.38
CA MET A 1 -6.19 13.67 -1.89
C MET A 1 -5.54 12.75 -0.90
N THR A 2 -6.08 11.57 -0.70
CA THR A 2 -5.51 10.58 0.21
C THR A 2 -4.89 9.43 -0.60
N TYR A 3 -3.66 9.10 -0.28
CA TYR A 3 -2.93 7.99 -0.91
C TYR A 3 -2.84 6.83 0.08
N VAL A 4 -3.23 5.65 -0.37
CA VAL A 4 -3.10 4.42 0.44
C VAL A 4 -1.95 3.60 -0.13
N PHE A 5 -0.85 3.58 0.59
CA PHE A 5 0.38 2.93 0.13
C PHE A 5 0.37 1.43 0.39
N ASP A 6 0.63 0.67 -0.66
CA ASP A 6 0.93 -0.75 -0.58
C ASP A 6 2.37 -0.97 -0.06
N THR A 7 2.73 -2.21 0.18
CA THR A 7 4.05 -2.60 0.71
C THR A 7 5.19 -2.23 -0.25
N SER A 8 5.02 -2.47 -1.55
CA SER A 8 6.08 -2.29 -2.53
C SER A 8 6.62 -0.87 -2.65
N PRO A 9 5.80 0.20 -2.70
CA PRO A 9 6.34 1.56 -2.74
C PRO A 9 7.03 1.96 -1.44
N PHE A 10 6.55 1.54 -0.27
CA PHE A 10 7.27 1.77 0.98
C PHE A 10 8.65 1.13 0.96
N SER A 11 8.71 -0.13 0.56
CA SER A 11 9.97 -0.86 0.47
C SER A 11 10.95 -0.20 -0.49
N ALA A 12 10.46 0.24 -1.66
CA ALA A 12 11.28 0.94 -2.64
C ALA A 12 11.86 2.25 -2.07
N LEU A 13 11.05 3.04 -1.38
CA LEU A 13 11.48 4.28 -0.76
C LEU A 13 12.54 4.03 0.32
N ILE A 14 12.26 3.12 1.25
CA ILE A 14 13.16 2.84 2.38
C ILE A 14 14.50 2.27 1.90
N ARG A 15 14.49 1.42 0.88
CA ARG A 15 15.69 0.71 0.42
C ARG A 15 16.54 1.53 -0.55
N ASN A 16 15.94 2.42 -1.33
CA ASN A 16 16.63 3.08 -2.43
C ASN A 16 16.83 4.59 -2.22
N PHE A 17 16.00 5.21 -1.39
CA PHE A 17 16.08 6.65 -1.13
C PHE A 17 16.51 6.87 0.33
N TYR A 18 17.80 6.71 0.58
CA TYR A 18 18.36 6.81 1.92
C TYR A 18 18.08 8.18 2.54
N ARG A 19 17.55 8.20 3.77
CA ARG A 19 17.17 9.44 4.45
C ARG A 19 18.30 10.45 4.53
N GLY A 20 19.52 10.01 4.76
CA GLY A 20 20.68 10.88 4.84
C GLY A 20 21.16 11.43 3.51
N ARG A 21 20.67 10.89 2.40
CA ARG A 21 21.06 11.32 1.04
C ARG A 21 19.94 12.03 0.30
N PHE A 22 18.70 11.84 0.72
CA PHE A 22 17.51 12.44 0.12
C PHE A 22 16.67 13.16 1.19
N PRO A 23 17.24 14.09 1.96
CA PRO A 23 16.53 14.70 3.08
C PRO A 23 15.27 15.46 2.66
N SER A 24 15.31 16.19 1.56
CA SER A 24 14.14 16.95 1.10
C SER A 24 13.01 16.05 0.63
N LEU A 25 13.33 14.89 0.05
CA LEU A 25 12.30 13.89 -0.30
C LEU A 25 11.57 13.41 0.96
N TRP A 26 12.34 13.03 1.99
CA TRP A 26 11.76 12.52 3.22
C TRP A 26 11.03 13.59 4.03
N ASP A 27 11.46 14.85 3.97
CA ASP A 27 10.73 15.96 4.59
C ASP A 27 9.33 16.09 3.97
N ARG A 28 9.23 15.99 2.66
CA ARG A 28 7.94 16.02 1.96
C ARG A 28 7.09 14.81 2.29
N PHE A 29 7.71 13.62 2.28
CA PHE A 29 7.01 12.39 2.62
C PHE A 29 6.46 12.45 4.05
N ASP A 30 7.29 12.82 5.01
CA ASP A 30 6.89 12.92 6.42
C ASP A 30 5.78 13.97 6.62
N SER A 31 5.79 15.05 5.85
CA SER A 31 4.71 16.06 5.88
C SER A 31 3.38 15.48 5.41
N LEU A 32 3.40 14.68 4.35
CA LEU A 32 2.18 14.02 3.84
C LEU A 32 1.67 12.97 4.83
N VAL A 33 2.56 12.26 5.49
CA VAL A 33 2.19 11.32 6.56
C VAL A 33 1.55 12.07 7.73
N ALA A 34 2.18 13.15 8.18
CA ALA A 34 1.69 13.95 9.31
C ALA A 34 0.33 14.59 9.03
N SER A 35 0.07 14.98 7.79
CA SER A 35 -1.22 15.57 7.39
C SER A 35 -2.33 14.54 7.16
N GLY A 36 -2.00 13.25 7.19
CA GLY A 36 -2.94 12.17 6.86
C GLY A 36 -3.16 11.97 5.36
N ALA A 37 -2.40 12.66 4.51
CA ALA A 37 -2.49 12.48 3.05
C ALA A 37 -1.95 11.13 2.61
N ILE A 38 -0.99 10.58 3.34
CA ILE A 38 -0.52 9.20 3.16
C ILE A 38 -1.01 8.36 4.33
N THR A 39 -1.64 7.25 4.02
CA THR A 39 -2.10 6.25 4.98
C THR A 39 -1.77 4.85 4.47
N SER A 40 -1.88 3.87 5.33
CA SER A 40 -1.70 2.47 4.97
C SER A 40 -2.44 1.58 5.97
N THR A 41 -2.13 0.29 5.98
CA THR A 41 -2.85 -0.69 6.78
C THR A 41 -1.90 -1.47 7.69
N ARG A 42 -2.46 -2.03 8.74
CA ARG A 42 -1.76 -2.95 9.66
C ARG A 42 -1.15 -4.14 8.90
N GLU A 43 -1.81 -4.60 7.85
CA GLU A 43 -1.38 -5.74 7.04
C GLU A 43 -0.11 -5.40 6.25
N VAL A 44 0.01 -4.18 5.72
CA VAL A 44 1.23 -3.67 5.09
C VAL A 44 2.38 -3.62 6.12
N ARG A 45 2.11 -3.14 7.32
CA ARG A 45 3.11 -3.13 8.39
C ARG A 45 3.67 -4.52 8.65
N ARG A 46 2.79 -5.53 8.72
CA ARG A 46 3.22 -6.92 8.94
C ARG A 46 4.09 -7.45 7.82
N GLU A 47 3.78 -7.13 6.57
CA GLU A 47 4.62 -7.49 5.42
C GLU A 47 5.99 -6.81 5.50
N LEU A 48 6.04 -5.53 5.87
CA LEU A 48 7.30 -4.80 6.02
C LEU A 48 8.15 -5.38 7.15
N GLU A 49 7.54 -5.79 8.25
CA GLU A 49 8.23 -6.45 9.38
C GLU A 49 8.87 -7.77 8.94
N ASP A 50 8.22 -8.50 8.03
CA ASP A 50 8.72 -9.78 7.53
C ASP A 50 9.98 -9.66 6.68
N PHE A 51 10.29 -8.49 6.13
CA PHE A 51 11.54 -8.27 5.39
C PHE A 51 12.79 -8.32 6.28
N GLY A 52 12.65 -8.08 7.59
CA GLY A 52 13.74 -8.24 8.56
C GLY A 52 14.86 -7.21 8.50
N PHE A 53 14.74 -6.17 7.69
CA PHE A 53 15.73 -5.09 7.61
C PHE A 53 15.56 -4.11 8.78
N GLU A 54 16.68 -3.71 9.42
CA GLU A 54 16.65 -2.78 10.54
C GLU A 54 16.05 -1.40 10.19
N GLU A 55 16.30 -0.91 8.97
CA GLU A 55 15.74 0.36 8.49
C GLU A 55 14.22 0.30 8.50
N HIS A 56 13.63 -0.82 8.05
CA HIS A 56 12.17 -1.00 8.05
C HIS A 56 11.62 -1.01 9.47
N LYS A 57 12.24 -1.75 10.36
CA LYS A 57 11.79 -1.87 11.76
C LYS A 57 11.83 -0.54 12.48
N ARG A 58 12.91 0.21 12.31
CA ARG A 58 13.06 1.54 12.90
C ARG A 58 12.01 2.51 12.40
N TRP A 59 11.80 2.55 11.07
CA TRP A 59 10.83 3.43 10.45
C TRP A 59 9.41 3.08 10.90
N LEU A 60 9.09 1.79 11.01
CA LEU A 60 7.78 1.32 11.48
C LEU A 60 7.48 1.76 12.91
N ARG A 61 8.48 1.70 13.79
CA ARG A 61 8.32 2.18 15.17
C ARG A 61 8.01 3.67 15.24
N LEU A 62 8.64 4.46 14.37
CA LEU A 62 8.46 5.91 14.34
C LEU A 62 7.15 6.34 13.71
N ASN A 63 6.54 5.48 12.88
CA ASN A 63 5.35 5.81 12.08
C ASN A 63 4.20 4.83 12.31
N GLY A 64 4.06 4.31 13.52
CA GLY A 64 3.04 3.32 13.86
C GLY A 64 1.60 3.75 13.54
N ASP A 65 1.29 5.02 13.73
CA ASP A 65 -0.07 5.57 13.53
C ASP A 65 -0.51 5.56 12.06
N LEU A 66 0.43 5.47 11.14
CA LEU A 66 0.16 5.38 9.71
C LEU A 66 -0.59 4.10 9.34
N PHE A 67 -0.36 3.02 10.09
CA PHE A 67 -0.81 1.67 9.76
C PHE A 67 -2.08 1.31 10.55
N ALA A 68 -3.23 1.71 10.03
CA ALA A 68 -4.51 1.52 10.71
C ALA A 68 -5.00 0.08 10.63
N ALA A 69 -5.64 -0.38 11.71
CA ALA A 69 -6.40 -1.62 11.70
C ALA A 69 -7.65 -1.45 10.80
N PRO A 70 -8.13 -2.52 10.14
CA PRO A 70 -9.29 -2.41 9.28
C PRO A 70 -10.55 -2.05 10.07
N THR A 71 -11.37 -1.17 9.49
CA THR A 71 -12.69 -0.85 10.01
C THR A 71 -13.69 -1.93 9.63
N ALA A 72 -14.89 -1.89 10.20
CA ALA A 72 -15.96 -2.81 9.82
C ALA A 72 -16.34 -2.67 8.33
N GLU A 73 -16.36 -1.43 7.81
CA GLU A 73 -16.60 -1.16 6.38
C GLU A 73 -15.52 -1.77 5.51
N GLU A 74 -14.27 -1.60 5.88
CA GLU A 74 -13.13 -2.19 5.16
C GLU A 74 -13.19 -3.72 5.19
N ALA A 75 -13.53 -4.32 6.32
CA ALA A 75 -13.68 -5.77 6.43
C ALA A 75 -14.79 -6.31 5.50
N ARG A 76 -15.91 -5.57 5.41
CA ARG A 76 -16.99 -5.93 4.46
C ARG A 76 -16.53 -5.84 3.02
N PHE A 77 -15.73 -4.86 2.68
CA PHE A 77 -15.17 -4.71 1.34
C PHE A 77 -14.21 -5.85 1.00
N VAL A 78 -13.35 -6.23 1.92
CA VAL A 78 -12.46 -7.40 1.76
C VAL A 78 -13.29 -8.66 1.47
N ARG A 79 -14.39 -8.85 2.18
CA ARG A 79 -15.30 -9.97 1.93
C ARG A 79 -15.84 -9.95 0.50
N ARG A 80 -16.22 -8.78 0.00
CA ARG A 80 -16.70 -8.63 -1.39
C ARG A 80 -15.62 -9.00 -2.41
N ILE A 81 -14.37 -8.67 -2.16
CA ILE A 81 -13.25 -9.10 -3.02
C ILE A 81 -13.16 -10.63 -3.06
N PHE A 82 -13.26 -11.27 -1.91
CA PHE A 82 -13.20 -12.73 -1.81
C PHE A 82 -14.40 -13.45 -2.45
N GLU A 83 -15.53 -12.76 -2.61
CA GLU A 83 -16.70 -13.33 -3.31
C GLU A 83 -16.47 -13.48 -4.81
N VAL A 84 -15.49 -12.78 -5.38
CA VAL A 84 -15.08 -12.96 -6.77
C VAL A 84 -14.11 -14.14 -6.83
N SER A 85 -14.56 -15.29 -7.35
CA SER A 85 -13.80 -16.54 -7.33
C SER A 85 -12.39 -16.43 -7.90
N HIS A 86 -12.23 -15.71 -9.01
CA HIS A 86 -10.92 -15.48 -9.63
C HIS A 86 -9.97 -14.74 -8.70
N PHE A 87 -10.44 -13.70 -8.01
CA PHE A 87 -9.63 -12.94 -7.06
C PHE A 87 -9.31 -13.76 -5.82
N GLN A 88 -10.28 -14.50 -5.31
CA GLN A 88 -10.09 -15.38 -4.16
C GLN A 88 -8.95 -16.37 -4.39
N SER A 89 -8.96 -17.09 -5.51
CA SER A 89 -7.95 -18.09 -5.83
C SER A 89 -6.54 -17.48 -5.90
N THR A 90 -6.40 -16.30 -6.52
CA THR A 90 -5.10 -15.64 -6.65
C THR A 90 -4.63 -15.05 -5.33
N ILE A 91 -5.53 -14.49 -4.52
CA ILE A 91 -5.18 -13.96 -3.19
C ILE A 91 -4.71 -15.09 -2.29
N GLU A 92 -5.37 -16.23 -2.32
CA GLU A 92 -4.96 -17.43 -1.56
C GLU A 92 -3.57 -17.91 -1.98
N LEU A 93 -3.28 -17.94 -3.28
CA LEU A 93 -1.95 -18.32 -3.79
C LEU A 93 -0.89 -17.32 -3.34
N LYS A 94 -1.14 -16.01 -3.48
CA LYS A 94 -0.24 -14.95 -3.01
C LYS A 94 0.03 -15.08 -1.52
N LYS A 95 -0.99 -15.35 -0.73
CA LYS A 95 -0.88 -15.54 0.72
C LYS A 95 0.09 -16.67 1.06
N ILE A 96 -0.02 -17.79 0.37
CA ILE A 96 0.88 -18.94 0.54
C ILE A 96 2.32 -18.54 0.20
N LEU A 97 2.52 -17.87 -0.94
CA LEU A 97 3.84 -17.45 -1.41
C LEU A 97 4.48 -16.40 -0.50
N LYS A 98 3.68 -15.61 0.22
CA LYS A 98 4.13 -14.57 1.15
C LYS A 98 4.16 -15.04 2.62
N GLY A 99 4.22 -16.33 2.87
CA GLY A 99 4.29 -16.85 4.23
C GLY A 99 3.03 -16.70 5.05
N GLY A 100 1.86 -16.73 4.41
CA GLY A 100 0.57 -16.65 5.09
C GLY A 100 -0.02 -15.24 5.20
N ARG A 101 0.58 -14.23 4.55
CA ARG A 101 0.13 -12.83 4.62
C ARG A 101 -0.05 -12.24 3.23
N ASN A 102 -1.13 -11.46 3.06
CA ASN A 102 -1.37 -10.69 1.84
C ASN A 102 -2.13 -9.41 2.22
N ALA A 103 -1.47 -8.26 2.05
CA ALA A 103 -2.03 -6.96 2.38
C ALA A 103 -2.97 -6.41 1.30
N ASP A 104 -2.87 -6.90 0.06
CA ASP A 104 -3.54 -6.31 -1.12
C ASP A 104 -5.04 -6.02 -0.90
N PRO A 105 -5.88 -6.97 -0.46
CA PRO A 105 -7.30 -6.68 -0.30
C PRO A 105 -7.58 -5.61 0.75
N PHE A 106 -6.77 -5.52 1.80
CA PHE A 106 -6.94 -4.53 2.87
C PHE A 106 -6.57 -3.12 2.41
N VAL A 107 -5.51 -3.00 1.61
CA VAL A 107 -5.09 -1.74 0.99
C VAL A 107 -6.20 -1.19 0.09
N ILE A 108 -6.76 -2.03 -0.75
CA ILE A 108 -7.84 -1.67 -1.68
C ILE A 108 -9.11 -1.28 -0.91
N ALA A 109 -9.46 -2.05 0.11
CA ALA A 109 -10.61 -1.76 0.97
C ALA A 109 -10.48 -0.40 1.66
N ARG A 110 -9.30 -0.08 2.18
CA ARG A 110 -9.06 1.21 2.80
C ARG A 110 -9.17 2.35 1.80
N ALA A 111 -8.60 2.20 0.60
CA ALA A 111 -8.71 3.21 -0.45
C ALA A 111 -10.17 3.47 -0.81
N SER A 112 -10.99 2.43 -0.93
CA SER A 112 -12.42 2.56 -1.17
C SER A 112 -13.10 3.33 -0.04
N ALA A 113 -12.81 2.99 1.21
CA ALA A 113 -13.45 3.60 2.38
C ALA A 113 -13.10 5.09 2.55
N VAL A 114 -11.86 5.48 2.26
CA VAL A 114 -11.42 6.88 2.41
C VAL A 114 -11.53 7.70 1.12
N GLY A 115 -12.02 7.11 0.04
CA GLY A 115 -12.09 7.79 -1.26
C GLY A 115 -10.70 8.13 -1.81
N GLY A 116 -9.72 7.27 -1.53
CA GLY A 116 -8.32 7.52 -1.86
C GLY A 116 -7.83 6.76 -3.08
N VAL A 117 -6.52 6.85 -3.32
CA VAL A 117 -5.83 6.23 -4.44
C VAL A 117 -4.83 5.22 -3.90
N VAL A 118 -4.86 4.00 -4.42
CA VAL A 118 -3.85 2.97 -4.09
C VAL A 118 -2.55 3.32 -4.80
N VAL A 119 -1.44 3.33 -4.05
CA VAL A 119 -0.09 3.45 -4.63
C VAL A 119 0.59 2.09 -4.53
N THR A 120 0.91 1.51 -5.68
CA THR A 120 1.53 0.19 -5.78
C THR A 120 2.55 0.14 -6.92
N LEU A 121 3.53 -0.76 -6.83
CA LEU A 121 4.45 -1.04 -7.92
C LEU A 121 4.01 -2.25 -8.76
N GLU A 122 2.91 -2.90 -8.37
CA GLU A 122 2.35 -3.97 -9.19
C GLU A 122 1.84 -3.42 -10.51
N GLN A 123 2.05 -4.19 -11.58
CA GLN A 123 1.58 -3.83 -12.92
C GLN A 123 0.28 -4.55 -13.25
N PRO A 124 -0.65 -3.90 -13.97
CA PRO A 124 -1.81 -4.60 -14.49
C PRO A 124 -1.37 -5.65 -15.52
N LYS A 125 -1.97 -6.82 -15.46
CA LYS A 125 -1.68 -7.93 -16.39
C LYS A 125 -2.99 -8.48 -16.91
N PRO A 126 -3.10 -8.76 -18.22
CA PRO A 126 -4.29 -9.41 -18.75
C PRO A 126 -4.59 -10.72 -18.02
N ASN A 127 -5.86 -10.96 -17.69
CA ASN A 127 -6.33 -12.17 -17.03
C ASN A 127 -5.66 -12.47 -15.68
N SER A 128 -5.21 -11.44 -15.00
CA SER A 128 -4.61 -11.58 -13.67
C SER A 128 -5.48 -10.93 -12.60
N SER A 129 -5.10 -11.09 -11.33
CA SER A 129 -5.73 -10.44 -10.19
C SER A 129 -4.69 -9.70 -9.37
N SER A 130 -3.80 -8.95 -10.04
CA SER A 130 -2.92 -7.98 -9.40
C SER A 130 -3.75 -6.90 -8.71
N SER A 131 -3.13 -6.12 -7.81
CA SER A 131 -3.84 -5.00 -7.16
C SER A 131 -4.49 -4.04 -8.16
N PRO A 132 -3.84 -3.64 -9.28
CA PRO A 132 -4.51 -2.83 -10.30
C PRO A 132 -5.75 -3.49 -10.90
N ASP A 133 -5.74 -4.79 -11.14
CA ASP A 133 -6.89 -5.50 -11.71
C ASP A 133 -8.09 -5.52 -10.75
N ILE A 134 -7.83 -5.76 -9.47
CA ILE A 134 -8.87 -5.73 -8.43
C ILE A 134 -9.43 -4.32 -8.29
N CYS A 135 -8.56 -3.30 -8.28
CA CYS A 135 -8.97 -1.89 -8.22
C CYS A 135 -9.88 -1.52 -9.39
N GLU A 136 -9.55 -1.93 -10.60
CA GLU A 136 -10.38 -1.69 -11.77
C GLU A 136 -11.77 -2.32 -11.61
N HIS A 137 -11.83 -3.55 -11.15
CA HIS A 137 -13.09 -4.26 -10.96
C HIS A 137 -14.02 -3.55 -9.96
N PHE A 138 -13.47 -2.97 -8.90
CA PHE A 138 -14.24 -2.30 -7.84
C PHE A 138 -14.25 -0.78 -7.96
N ASP A 139 -13.78 -0.23 -9.07
CA ASP A 139 -13.75 1.21 -9.33
C ASP A 139 -12.97 1.99 -8.24
N VAL A 140 -11.82 1.47 -7.87
CA VAL A 140 -10.89 2.12 -6.95
C VAL A 140 -9.70 2.64 -7.75
N ASP A 141 -9.36 3.92 -7.57
CA ASP A 141 -8.23 4.53 -8.27
C ASP A 141 -6.92 3.91 -7.82
N VAL A 142 -6.00 3.73 -8.77
CA VAL A 142 -4.68 3.16 -8.53
C VAL A 142 -3.62 3.95 -9.30
N THR A 143 -2.45 4.12 -8.68
CA THR A 143 -1.30 4.80 -9.28
C THR A 143 -0.01 4.08 -8.87
N ASN A 144 1.11 4.51 -9.43
CA ASN A 144 2.42 4.02 -9.05
C ASN A 144 3.24 5.12 -8.35
N LEU A 145 4.43 4.78 -7.87
CA LEU A 145 5.26 5.70 -7.12
C LEU A 145 5.72 6.90 -7.95
N GLU A 146 6.08 6.68 -9.22
CA GLU A 146 6.50 7.76 -10.12
C GLU A 146 5.37 8.78 -10.34
N ARG A 147 4.17 8.29 -10.66
CA ARG A 147 3.01 9.16 -10.86
C ARG A 147 2.56 9.84 -9.58
N PHE A 148 2.72 9.18 -8.43
CA PHE A 148 2.49 9.81 -7.14
C PHE A 148 3.43 11.01 -6.96
N MET A 149 4.73 10.84 -7.21
CA MET A 149 5.70 11.93 -7.12
C MET A 149 5.38 13.06 -8.10
N GLU A 150 4.96 12.72 -9.31
CA GLU A 150 4.54 13.68 -10.32
C GLU A 150 3.32 14.48 -9.86
N ALA A 151 2.30 13.81 -9.33
CA ALA A 151 1.09 14.45 -8.83
C ALA A 151 1.37 15.40 -7.66
N GLU A 152 2.35 15.06 -6.81
CA GLU A 152 2.77 15.89 -5.69
C GLU A 152 3.81 16.96 -6.08
N GLY A 153 4.18 17.02 -7.36
CA GLY A 153 5.15 18.00 -7.85
C GLY A 153 6.57 17.77 -7.34
N TRP A 154 6.92 16.54 -7.05
CA TRP A 154 8.24 16.19 -6.50
C TRP A 154 9.28 16.16 -7.62
N ARG A 155 10.28 17.02 -7.49
CA ARG A 155 11.49 17.06 -8.33
C ARG A 155 12.66 17.37 -7.43
N PHE A 156 13.72 16.61 -7.57
CA PHE A 156 14.93 16.74 -6.76
C PHE A 156 16.16 16.85 -7.63
#